data_301859c16a609d7b661ec394cb25d9f3
#
_entry.id   301859c16a609d7b661ec394cb25d9f3
#
_cell.length_a   1.000
_cell.length_b   1.000
_cell.length_c   1.000
_cell.angle_alpha   90.00
_cell.angle_beta   90.00
_cell.angle_gamma   90.00
#
_symmetry.space_group_name_H-M   'P 1'
#
loop_
_entity.id
_entity.type
_entity.pdbx_description
1 polymer ?
#
loop_
_entity_poly.entity_id
_entity_poly.type
_entity_poly.pdbx_seq_one_letter_code
_entity_poly.pdbx_strand_id
1 'polypeptide(L)'
;MTTASAKPATARIEVFRPGTFTPMQGEPITFTAAHLKAIADVYDPEAAPAPAVVGHPSTDAPAYGWAQGFEYDPSNERLYATVGEIDPSFSEAVKAGRYKKVSLSFFYPDQAANPVPGTWYPKHIGFLGGAAPAVTGLKTVQFSAPESYVTVSADFGERGFEDTASLLRSLRDFFIEKFGMEAADKALPSFRIDWLSETEIEKLPVSRPSF
;
A
#
# COMPACT_ATOMS: atom_id res chain seq x y z
N MET A 1 -5.61 34.56 -9.26
CA MET A 1 -4.59 33.75 -8.57
C MET A 1 -4.69 32.34 -9.14
N THR A 2 -3.76 31.99 -10.03
CA THR A 2 -3.71 30.71 -10.71
C THR A 2 -3.11 29.70 -9.73
N THR A 3 -3.91 28.80 -9.20
CA THR A 3 -3.42 27.68 -8.40
C THR A 3 -2.63 26.77 -9.34
N ALA A 4 -1.32 26.71 -9.17
CA ALA A 4 -0.49 25.74 -9.85
C ALA A 4 -1.00 24.33 -9.46
N SER A 5 -1.56 23.60 -10.44
CA SER A 5 -1.92 22.20 -10.26
C SER A 5 -0.65 21.42 -9.95
N ALA A 6 -0.52 20.93 -8.73
CA ALA A 6 0.57 20.03 -8.38
C ALA A 6 0.51 18.82 -9.30
N LYS A 7 1.63 18.51 -9.98
CA LYS A 7 1.74 17.30 -10.81
C LYS A 7 1.38 16.08 -9.93
N PRO A 8 0.46 15.21 -10.37
CA PRO A 8 0.09 14.05 -9.57
C PRO A 8 1.33 13.23 -9.20
N ALA A 9 1.41 12.82 -7.94
CA ALA A 9 2.54 12.05 -7.44
C ALA A 9 2.60 10.70 -8.17
N THR A 10 3.77 10.37 -8.71
CA THR A 10 4.04 9.05 -9.30
C THR A 10 5.11 8.35 -8.50
N ALA A 11 5.03 7.02 -8.43
CA ALA A 11 6.02 6.19 -7.75
C ALA A 11 6.42 5.01 -8.63
N ARG A 12 7.73 4.77 -8.79
CA ARG A 12 8.28 3.58 -9.45
C ARG A 12 8.65 2.56 -8.38
N ILE A 13 8.01 1.40 -8.41
CA ILE A 13 8.14 0.35 -7.40
C ILE A 13 8.50 -1.00 -8.03
N GLU A 14 9.30 -1.82 -7.33
CA GLU A 14 9.53 -3.21 -7.72
C GLU A 14 8.29 -4.04 -7.40
N VAL A 15 7.71 -4.71 -8.39
CA VAL A 15 6.47 -5.46 -8.23
C VAL A 15 6.61 -6.96 -8.48
N PHE A 16 7.66 -7.38 -9.23
CA PHE A 16 7.87 -8.79 -9.55
C PHE A 16 9.32 -9.10 -9.95
N ARG A 17 9.67 -10.40 -10.04
CA ARG A 17 10.94 -10.90 -10.54
C ARG A 17 10.79 -12.29 -11.18
N PRO A 18 11.73 -12.76 -12.01
CA PRO A 18 11.74 -14.14 -12.48
C PRO A 18 11.85 -15.13 -11.33
N GLY A 19 11.31 -16.32 -11.51
CA GLY A 19 11.34 -17.40 -10.53
C GLY A 19 10.12 -18.29 -10.60
N THR A 20 10.11 -19.33 -9.75
CA THR A 20 8.95 -20.20 -9.56
C THR A 20 8.28 -19.83 -8.22
N PHE A 21 7.00 -19.57 -8.27
CA PHE A 21 6.21 -19.14 -7.12
C PHE A 21 4.95 -19.98 -6.99
N THR A 22 4.60 -20.31 -5.76
CA THR A 22 3.34 -20.98 -5.47
C THR A 22 2.30 -19.92 -5.10
N PRO A 23 1.24 -19.75 -5.90
CA PRO A 23 0.14 -18.85 -5.56
C PRO A 23 -0.61 -19.37 -4.33
N MET A 24 -1.51 -18.55 -3.76
CA MET A 24 -2.35 -18.97 -2.63
C MET A 24 -3.24 -20.17 -2.96
N GLN A 25 -3.56 -20.34 -4.25
CA GLN A 25 -4.32 -21.48 -4.77
C GLN A 25 -3.71 -21.91 -6.10
N GLY A 26 -3.57 -23.21 -6.32
CA GLY A 26 -3.04 -23.80 -7.55
C GLY A 26 -1.60 -24.30 -7.45
N GLU A 27 -1.08 -24.73 -8.60
CA GLU A 27 0.25 -25.30 -8.75
C GLU A 27 1.32 -24.21 -8.86
N PRO A 28 2.60 -24.54 -8.60
CA PRO A 28 3.71 -23.62 -8.81
C PRO A 28 3.78 -23.12 -10.25
N ILE A 29 3.98 -21.81 -10.42
CA ILE A 29 4.06 -21.15 -11.72
C ILE A 29 5.46 -20.57 -11.90
N THR A 30 6.08 -20.83 -13.04
CA THR A 30 7.38 -20.28 -13.39
C THR A 30 7.24 -19.07 -14.30
N PHE A 31 7.76 -17.94 -13.83
CA PHE A 31 7.89 -16.71 -14.61
C PHE A 31 9.35 -16.54 -15.05
N THR A 32 9.55 -16.42 -16.37
CA THR A 32 10.86 -16.16 -16.97
C THR A 32 11.07 -14.67 -17.23
N ALA A 33 12.29 -14.24 -17.50
CA ALA A 33 12.60 -12.89 -17.97
C ALA A 33 11.78 -12.52 -19.23
N ALA A 34 11.58 -13.47 -20.15
CA ALA A 34 10.77 -13.27 -21.34
C ALA A 34 9.29 -13.01 -21.01
N HIS A 35 8.74 -13.71 -20.01
CA HIS A 35 7.38 -13.44 -19.55
C HIS A 35 7.25 -12.02 -18.98
N LEU A 36 8.22 -11.57 -18.16
CA LEU A 36 8.16 -10.24 -17.56
C LEU A 36 8.35 -9.12 -18.59
N LYS A 37 9.21 -9.35 -19.58
CA LYS A 37 9.33 -8.43 -20.70
C LYS A 37 8.03 -8.36 -21.51
N ALA A 38 7.41 -9.49 -21.82
CA ALA A 38 6.14 -9.53 -22.55
C ALA A 38 5.02 -8.80 -21.77
N ILE A 39 4.94 -8.97 -20.44
CA ILE A 39 4.01 -8.23 -19.57
C ILE A 39 4.20 -6.71 -19.73
N ALA A 40 5.46 -6.25 -19.70
CA ALA A 40 5.76 -4.84 -19.83
C ALA A 40 5.42 -4.30 -21.24
N ASP A 41 5.69 -5.09 -22.28
CA ASP A 41 5.48 -4.70 -23.68
C ASP A 41 3.97 -4.61 -24.06
N VAL A 42 3.11 -5.45 -23.44
CA VAL A 42 1.67 -5.52 -23.81
C VAL A 42 0.76 -4.71 -22.88
N TYR A 43 1.29 -4.20 -21.77
CA TYR A 43 0.46 -3.47 -20.83
C TYR A 43 -0.03 -2.14 -21.41
N ASP A 44 -1.34 -1.96 -21.41
CA ASP A 44 -2.01 -0.75 -21.88
C ASP A 44 -2.93 -0.20 -20.75
N PRO A 45 -2.53 0.89 -20.09
CA PRO A 45 -3.32 1.49 -19.01
C PRO A 45 -4.63 2.12 -19.48
N GLU A 46 -4.76 2.47 -20.77
CA GLU A 46 -6.00 3.02 -21.32
C GLU A 46 -7.02 1.89 -21.59
N ALA A 47 -6.56 0.73 -22.02
CA ALA A 47 -7.43 -0.40 -22.31
C ALA A 47 -7.86 -1.16 -21.05
N ALA A 48 -6.92 -1.42 -20.12
CA ALA A 48 -7.19 -2.20 -18.92
C ALA A 48 -6.23 -1.80 -17.78
N PRO A 49 -6.50 -0.70 -17.07
CA PRO A 49 -5.63 -0.21 -16.01
C PRO A 49 -5.61 -1.14 -14.80
N ALA A 50 -4.42 -1.43 -14.27
CA ALA A 50 -4.25 -2.22 -13.05
C ALA A 50 -4.26 -1.30 -11.83
N PRO A 51 -5.26 -1.42 -10.92
CA PRO A 51 -5.33 -0.59 -9.71
C PRO A 51 -4.30 -0.99 -8.66
N ALA A 52 -3.86 -0.01 -7.88
CA ALA A 52 -3.19 -0.20 -6.61
C ALA A 52 -4.25 -0.35 -5.51
N VAL A 53 -4.26 -1.50 -4.83
CA VAL A 53 -5.27 -1.84 -3.81
C VAL A 53 -4.59 -2.33 -2.52
N VAL A 54 -5.33 -2.40 -1.43
CA VAL A 54 -4.86 -3.03 -0.19
C VAL A 54 -5.18 -4.52 -0.22
N GLY A 55 -4.15 -5.35 -0.11
CA GLY A 55 -4.30 -6.82 -0.16
C GLY A 55 -4.71 -7.34 -1.54
N HIS A 56 -5.46 -8.44 -1.54
CA HIS A 56 -6.05 -9.05 -2.71
C HIS A 56 -7.57 -9.18 -2.51
N PRO A 57 -8.33 -8.11 -2.79
CA PRO A 57 -9.77 -8.13 -2.60
C PRO A 57 -10.42 -9.16 -3.54
N SER A 58 -11.38 -9.92 -3.02
CA SER A 58 -12.15 -10.92 -3.79
C SER A 58 -13.26 -10.29 -4.62
N THR A 59 -13.71 -9.11 -4.21
CA THR A 59 -14.74 -8.30 -4.87
C THR A 59 -14.20 -6.91 -5.17
N ASP A 60 -15.04 -6.00 -5.58
CA ASP A 60 -14.69 -4.60 -5.80
C ASP A 60 -14.15 -3.94 -4.52
N ALA A 61 -13.10 -3.11 -4.68
CA ALA A 61 -12.46 -2.37 -3.60
C ALA A 61 -11.94 -1.03 -4.13
N PRO A 62 -11.80 0.00 -3.26
CA PRO A 62 -11.23 1.27 -3.67
C PRO A 62 -9.82 1.12 -4.25
N ALA A 63 -9.55 1.80 -5.37
CA ALA A 63 -8.21 1.98 -5.90
C ALA A 63 -7.53 3.19 -5.22
N TYR A 64 -6.30 3.01 -4.81
CA TYR A 64 -5.46 4.06 -4.19
C TYR A 64 -4.41 4.63 -5.14
N GLY A 65 -4.49 4.28 -6.40
CA GLY A 65 -3.64 4.68 -7.50
C GLY A 65 -3.78 3.70 -8.65
N TRP A 66 -3.13 4.00 -9.78
CA TRP A 66 -3.24 3.22 -11.00
C TRP A 66 -1.87 3.01 -11.61
N ALA A 67 -1.59 1.81 -12.10
CA ALA A 67 -0.39 1.55 -12.87
C ALA A 67 -0.47 2.28 -14.21
N GLN A 68 0.49 3.15 -14.46
CA GLN A 68 0.64 3.90 -15.72
C GLN A 68 1.51 3.15 -16.73
N GLY A 69 2.28 2.15 -16.26
CA GLY A 69 3.13 1.33 -17.10
C GLY A 69 3.93 0.32 -16.29
N PHE A 70 4.45 -0.69 -16.99
CA PHE A 70 5.40 -1.65 -16.45
C PHE A 70 6.69 -1.62 -17.26
N GLU A 71 7.82 -1.90 -16.61
CA GLU A 71 9.14 -1.93 -17.20
C GLU A 71 9.91 -3.12 -16.64
N TYR A 72 10.45 -3.95 -17.51
CA TYR A 72 11.38 -5.01 -17.10
C TYR A 72 12.82 -4.53 -17.26
N ASP A 73 13.57 -4.53 -16.18
CA ASP A 73 14.99 -4.19 -16.15
C ASP A 73 15.82 -5.49 -16.14
N PRO A 74 16.49 -5.84 -17.26
CA PRO A 74 17.27 -7.05 -17.36
C PRO A 74 18.57 -7.01 -16.55
N SER A 75 19.03 -5.82 -16.13
CA SER A 75 20.30 -5.68 -15.40
C SER A 75 20.20 -6.22 -13.96
N ASN A 76 19.04 -6.12 -13.37
CA ASN A 76 18.75 -6.59 -12.01
C ASN A 76 17.62 -7.64 -11.93
N GLU A 77 17.09 -8.04 -13.12
CA GLU A 77 15.99 -8.99 -13.25
C GLU A 77 14.75 -8.61 -12.42
N ARG A 78 14.27 -7.37 -12.59
CA ARG A 78 13.11 -6.84 -11.87
C ARG A 78 12.06 -6.28 -12.82
N LEU A 79 10.80 -6.54 -12.51
CA LEU A 79 9.67 -5.84 -13.10
C LEU A 79 9.29 -4.68 -12.17
N TYR A 80 9.23 -3.50 -12.75
CA TYR A 80 8.81 -2.27 -12.08
C TYR A 80 7.43 -1.86 -12.58
N ALA A 81 6.64 -1.26 -11.70
CA ALA A 81 5.44 -0.54 -12.06
C ALA A 81 5.62 0.94 -11.75
N THR A 82 5.18 1.81 -12.65
CA THR A 82 4.98 3.23 -12.38
C THR A 82 3.54 3.43 -11.97
N VAL A 83 3.30 3.75 -10.71
CA VAL A 83 1.96 4.02 -10.16
C VAL A 83 1.75 5.52 -10.11
N GLY A 84 0.63 5.98 -10.65
CA GLY A 84 0.19 7.38 -10.61
C GLY A 84 -1.15 7.54 -9.93
N GLU A 85 -1.66 8.77 -9.89
CA GLU A 85 -2.94 9.12 -9.26
C GLU A 85 -3.06 8.60 -7.81
N ILE A 86 -1.93 8.64 -7.09
CA ILE A 86 -1.83 8.06 -5.76
C ILE A 86 -2.64 8.90 -4.77
N ASP A 87 -3.57 8.24 -4.06
CA ASP A 87 -4.31 8.85 -2.96
C ASP A 87 -3.35 9.41 -1.90
N PRO A 88 -3.49 10.68 -1.49
CA PRO A 88 -2.57 11.31 -0.55
C PRO A 88 -2.51 10.59 0.82
N SER A 89 -3.65 10.13 1.35
CA SER A 89 -3.71 9.45 2.65
C SER A 89 -3.06 8.07 2.57
N PHE A 90 -3.22 7.38 1.45
CA PHE A 90 -2.54 6.13 1.19
C PHE A 90 -1.04 6.32 1.02
N SER A 91 -0.60 7.38 0.33
CA SER A 91 0.82 7.74 0.22
C SER A 91 1.46 7.92 1.60
N GLU A 92 0.79 8.64 2.50
CA GLU A 92 1.28 8.81 3.88
C GLU A 92 1.33 7.49 4.66
N ALA A 93 0.34 6.60 4.48
CA ALA A 93 0.35 5.28 5.10
C ALA A 93 1.53 4.41 4.63
N VAL A 94 1.89 4.48 3.33
CA VAL A 94 3.06 3.79 2.77
C VAL A 94 4.36 4.39 3.31
N LYS A 95 4.50 5.71 3.35
CA LYS A 95 5.66 6.41 3.93
C LYS A 95 5.83 6.08 5.41
N ALA A 96 4.74 5.98 6.16
CA ALA A 96 4.73 5.55 7.55
C ALA A 96 5.06 4.06 7.75
N GLY A 97 5.33 3.31 6.65
CA GLY A 97 5.72 1.91 6.69
C GLY A 97 4.60 0.93 7.02
N ARG A 98 3.34 1.32 6.91
CA ARG A 98 2.19 0.42 7.12
C ARG A 98 2.07 -0.64 6.03
N TYR A 99 2.54 -0.34 4.81
CA TYR A 99 2.57 -1.23 3.65
C TYR A 99 4.00 -1.29 3.10
N LYS A 100 4.75 -2.32 3.47
CA LYS A 100 6.16 -2.48 3.10
C LYS A 100 6.40 -3.41 1.92
N LYS A 101 5.41 -4.20 1.56
CA LYS A 101 5.50 -5.22 0.52
C LYS A 101 4.36 -5.06 -0.47
N VAL A 102 4.60 -5.54 -1.68
CA VAL A 102 3.57 -5.65 -2.72
C VAL A 102 3.47 -7.08 -3.22
N SER A 103 2.33 -7.40 -3.79
CA SER A 103 2.06 -8.63 -4.51
C SER A 103 1.32 -8.27 -5.80
N LEU A 104 1.86 -8.69 -6.94
CA LEU A 104 1.24 -8.45 -8.24
C LEU A 104 0.32 -9.63 -8.57
N SER A 105 -0.94 -9.33 -8.88
CA SER A 105 -1.91 -10.29 -9.37
C SER A 105 -2.01 -10.22 -10.89
N PHE A 106 -2.27 -11.37 -11.52
CA PHE A 106 -2.32 -11.48 -12.98
C PHE A 106 -3.63 -12.14 -13.44
N PHE A 107 -4.07 -11.79 -14.63
CA PHE A 107 -4.92 -12.63 -15.43
C PHE A 107 -4.07 -13.73 -16.07
N TYR A 108 -4.55 -14.97 -16.06
CA TYR A 108 -3.90 -16.07 -16.77
C TYR A 108 -3.99 -15.87 -18.29
N PRO A 109 -3.01 -16.38 -19.08
CA PRO A 109 -3.00 -16.23 -20.54
C PRO A 109 -4.26 -16.74 -21.23
N ASP A 110 -4.89 -17.79 -20.68
CA ASP A 110 -6.08 -18.46 -21.20
C ASP A 110 -7.39 -17.98 -20.53
N GLN A 111 -7.30 -17.05 -19.58
CA GLN A 111 -8.46 -16.55 -18.86
C GLN A 111 -9.32 -15.66 -19.76
N ALA A 112 -10.64 -15.91 -19.81
CA ALA A 112 -11.57 -15.18 -20.69
C ALA A 112 -11.61 -13.67 -20.42
N ALA A 113 -11.33 -13.24 -19.17
CA ALA A 113 -11.28 -11.82 -18.78
C ALA A 113 -9.91 -11.16 -19.04
N ASN A 114 -8.95 -11.87 -19.62
CA ASN A 114 -7.64 -11.32 -19.93
C ASN A 114 -7.73 -10.34 -21.13
N PRO A 115 -7.33 -9.07 -20.97
CA PRO A 115 -7.36 -8.09 -22.06
C PRO A 115 -6.46 -8.47 -23.26
N VAL A 116 -5.37 -9.23 -23.00
CA VAL A 116 -4.41 -9.68 -24.02
C VAL A 116 -4.23 -11.20 -23.93
N PRO A 117 -5.13 -12.00 -24.55
CA PRO A 117 -5.05 -13.45 -24.50
C PRO A 117 -3.69 -13.97 -24.97
N GLY A 118 -3.20 -15.03 -24.34
CA GLY A 118 -1.91 -15.64 -24.62
C GLY A 118 -0.72 -15.06 -23.84
N THR A 119 -0.92 -13.98 -23.11
CA THR A 119 0.11 -13.33 -22.27
C THR A 119 -0.41 -13.09 -20.85
N TRP A 120 0.45 -13.20 -19.83
CA TRP A 120 0.12 -12.78 -18.49
C TRP A 120 -0.17 -11.26 -18.47
N TYR A 121 -1.30 -10.85 -17.94
CA TYR A 121 -1.66 -9.43 -17.85
C TYR A 121 -1.85 -8.99 -16.40
N PRO A 122 -1.27 -7.84 -15.98
CA PRO A 122 -1.43 -7.32 -14.62
C PRO A 122 -2.89 -7.02 -14.29
N LYS A 123 -3.41 -7.64 -13.22
CA LYS A 123 -4.78 -7.45 -12.75
C LYS A 123 -4.88 -6.33 -11.71
N HIS A 124 -3.99 -6.38 -10.69
CA HIS A 124 -3.86 -5.34 -9.68
C HIS A 124 -2.55 -5.46 -8.91
N ILE A 125 -2.11 -4.38 -8.29
CA ILE A 125 -0.97 -4.33 -7.37
C ILE A 125 -1.53 -4.29 -5.95
N GLY A 126 -1.40 -5.41 -5.21
CA GLY A 126 -1.83 -5.52 -3.82
C GLY A 126 -0.74 -5.01 -2.87
N PHE A 127 -1.00 -3.98 -2.11
CA PHE A 127 -0.12 -3.50 -1.04
C PHE A 127 -0.37 -4.28 0.23
N LEU A 128 0.68 -4.89 0.81
CA LEU A 128 0.57 -5.81 1.92
C LEU A 128 1.09 -5.17 3.23
N GLY A 129 0.25 -5.21 4.26
CA GLY A 129 0.61 -4.86 5.63
C GLY A 129 1.25 -6.03 6.36
N GLY A 130 0.44 -6.80 7.10
CA GLY A 130 0.91 -7.95 7.90
C GLY A 130 1.05 -9.27 7.11
N ALA A 131 0.55 -9.34 5.87
CA ALA A 131 0.63 -10.56 5.07
C ALA A 131 2.00 -10.73 4.40
N ALA A 132 2.46 -11.98 4.26
CA ALA A 132 3.67 -12.29 3.51
C ALA A 132 3.36 -12.38 2.00
N PRO A 133 4.17 -11.77 1.10
CA PRO A 133 4.00 -11.92 -0.34
C PRO A 133 4.49 -13.29 -0.81
N ALA A 134 3.89 -13.81 -1.88
CA ALA A 134 4.36 -15.03 -2.55
C ALA A 134 5.74 -14.82 -3.21
N VAL A 135 6.01 -13.60 -3.68
CA VAL A 135 7.30 -13.20 -4.28
C VAL A 135 8.14 -12.48 -3.24
N THR A 136 9.22 -13.13 -2.78
CA THR A 136 10.17 -12.56 -1.83
C THR A 136 11.36 -11.92 -2.53
N GLY A 137 12.16 -11.11 -1.81
CA GLY A 137 13.39 -10.49 -2.32
C GLY A 137 13.17 -9.22 -3.14
N LEU A 138 11.97 -8.64 -3.15
CA LEU A 138 11.72 -7.31 -3.69
C LEU A 138 12.08 -6.24 -2.64
N LYS A 139 12.48 -5.04 -3.11
CA LYS A 139 12.72 -3.90 -2.23
C LYS A 139 11.45 -3.53 -1.46
N THR A 140 11.64 -2.95 -0.29
CA THR A 140 10.55 -2.35 0.47
C THR A 140 9.95 -1.19 -0.33
N VAL A 141 8.62 -1.15 -0.41
CA VAL A 141 7.93 -0.05 -1.09
C VAL A 141 8.18 1.25 -0.35
N GLN A 142 8.62 2.26 -1.08
CA GLN A 142 8.76 3.63 -0.60
C GLN A 142 8.24 4.56 -1.69
N PHE A 143 7.35 5.47 -1.33
CA PHE A 143 6.97 6.56 -2.20
C PHE A 143 7.93 7.72 -1.96
N SER A 144 8.80 8.00 -2.91
CA SER A 144 9.67 9.16 -2.84
C SER A 144 8.81 10.42 -2.90
N ALA A 145 9.04 11.34 -1.96
CA ALA A 145 8.51 12.69 -2.10
C ALA A 145 9.16 13.34 -3.34
N PRO A 146 8.45 14.12 -4.16
CA PRO A 146 9.10 14.98 -5.13
C PRO A 146 10.05 15.91 -4.37
N GLU A 147 11.25 16.14 -4.94
CA GLU A 147 12.35 16.92 -4.35
C GLU A 147 12.00 18.40 -4.17
N SER A 148 11.02 18.74 -3.40
CA SER A 148 10.78 20.08 -2.84
C SER A 148 9.60 20.10 -1.86
N TYR A 149 9.74 19.44 -0.72
CA TYR A 149 8.97 19.77 0.45
C TYR A 149 9.90 19.92 1.65
N VAL A 150 9.82 21.08 2.27
CA VAL A 150 10.31 21.25 3.64
C VAL A 150 9.55 20.25 4.49
N THR A 151 10.23 19.22 4.95
CA THR A 151 9.66 18.24 5.88
C THR A 151 9.48 18.97 7.20
N VAL A 152 8.30 19.48 7.46
CA VAL A 152 7.88 19.77 8.82
C VAL A 152 7.60 18.41 9.44
N SER A 153 8.56 17.90 10.21
CA SER A 153 8.37 16.72 11.05
C SER A 153 7.32 17.07 12.10
N ALA A 154 6.06 16.77 11.83
CA ALA A 154 5.09 16.68 12.90
C ALA A 154 5.40 15.37 13.63
N ASP A 155 5.87 15.48 14.87
CA ASP A 155 6.00 14.37 15.80
C ASP A 155 4.60 13.77 16.00
N PHE A 156 4.31 12.66 15.34
CA PHE A 156 3.07 11.89 15.50
C PHE A 156 3.12 10.98 16.75
N GLY A 157 4.04 11.24 17.68
CA GLY A 157 4.24 10.45 18.88
C GLY A 157 3.06 10.56 19.86
N GLU A 158 3.10 11.52 20.74
CA GLU A 158 2.16 11.61 21.87
C GLU A 158 0.81 12.24 21.49
N ARG A 159 0.81 13.26 20.64
CA ARG A 159 -0.42 13.94 20.20
C ARG A 159 -1.37 13.05 19.41
N GLY A 160 -0.85 12.09 18.62
CA GLY A 160 -1.68 11.16 17.85
C GLY A 160 -2.49 10.21 18.74
N PHE A 161 -1.95 9.82 19.89
CA PHE A 161 -2.65 8.99 20.87
C PHE A 161 -3.67 9.80 21.65
N GLU A 162 -3.33 11.03 22.05
CA GLU A 162 -4.27 11.95 22.71
C GLU A 162 -5.47 12.30 21.82
N ASP A 163 -5.22 12.64 20.53
CA ASP A 163 -6.27 12.94 19.56
C ASP A 163 -7.16 11.72 19.30
N THR A 164 -6.57 10.52 19.20
CA THR A 164 -7.30 9.26 19.04
C THR A 164 -8.14 8.95 20.29
N ALA A 165 -7.58 9.11 21.48
CA ALA A 165 -8.30 8.91 22.73
C ALA A 165 -9.47 9.90 22.87
N SER A 166 -9.28 11.16 22.46
CA SER A 166 -10.32 12.20 22.46
C SER A 166 -11.47 11.83 21.50
N LEU A 167 -11.15 11.35 20.30
CA LEU A 167 -12.14 10.88 19.33
C LEU A 167 -12.93 9.68 19.86
N LEU A 168 -12.24 8.73 20.50
CA LEU A 168 -12.89 7.57 21.11
C LEU A 168 -13.76 7.92 22.31
N ARG A 169 -13.40 8.95 23.10
CA ARG A 169 -14.26 9.49 24.17
C ARG A 169 -15.55 10.09 23.59
N SER A 170 -15.44 10.89 22.53
CA SER A 170 -16.60 11.48 21.86
C SER A 170 -17.53 10.40 21.27
N LEU A 171 -16.95 9.34 20.69
CA LEU A 171 -17.71 8.21 20.20
C LEU A 171 -18.38 7.43 21.33
N ARG A 172 -17.72 7.25 22.47
CA ARG A 172 -18.28 6.62 23.67
C ARG A 172 -19.46 7.41 24.21
N ASP A 173 -19.35 8.73 24.27
CA ASP A 173 -20.43 9.62 24.73
C ASP A 173 -21.65 9.50 23.81
N PHE A 174 -21.45 9.42 22.49
CA PHE A 174 -22.52 9.14 21.54
C PHE A 174 -23.20 7.77 21.81
N PHE A 175 -22.41 6.72 22.12
CA PHE A 175 -22.97 5.40 22.45
C PHE A 175 -23.76 5.45 23.77
N ILE A 176 -23.32 6.20 24.77
CA ILE A 176 -24.05 6.38 26.03
C ILE A 176 -25.40 7.04 25.76
N GLU A 177 -25.40 8.11 24.94
CA GLU A 177 -26.63 8.83 24.61
C GLU A 177 -27.64 7.96 23.85
N LYS A 178 -27.17 7.15 22.91
CA LYS A 178 -28.06 6.38 22.00
C LYS A 178 -28.44 5.01 22.52
N PHE A 179 -27.55 4.34 23.26
CA PHE A 179 -27.68 2.92 23.61
C PHE A 179 -27.50 2.64 25.10
N GLY A 180 -27.20 3.67 25.90
CA GLY A 180 -26.97 3.56 27.34
C GLY A 180 -25.54 3.16 27.73
N MET A 181 -25.24 3.31 29.02
CA MET A 181 -23.88 3.12 29.56
C MET A 181 -23.37 1.69 29.42
N GLU A 182 -24.21 0.69 29.63
CA GLU A 182 -23.83 -0.73 29.53
C GLU A 182 -23.36 -1.11 28.11
N ALA A 183 -24.05 -0.62 27.10
CA ALA A 183 -23.66 -0.83 25.69
C ALA A 183 -22.35 -0.11 25.35
N ALA A 184 -22.16 1.11 25.87
CA ALA A 184 -20.94 1.87 25.71
C ALA A 184 -19.74 1.20 26.40
N ASP A 185 -19.90 0.68 27.61
CA ASP A 185 -18.85 -0.02 28.36
C ASP A 185 -18.43 -1.32 27.67
N LYS A 186 -19.37 -2.00 27.03
CA LYS A 186 -19.10 -3.22 26.27
C LYS A 186 -18.37 -2.93 24.95
N ALA A 187 -18.74 -1.86 24.26
CA ALA A 187 -18.17 -1.50 22.94
C ALA A 187 -16.84 -0.75 23.08
N LEU A 188 -16.76 0.21 24.01
CA LEU A 188 -15.64 1.13 24.20
C LEU A 188 -15.35 1.31 25.70
N PRO A 189 -14.72 0.32 26.37
CA PRO A 189 -14.38 0.42 27.79
C PRO A 189 -13.50 1.63 28.07
N SER A 190 -13.87 2.48 29.07
CA SER A 190 -13.16 3.72 29.40
C SER A 190 -11.69 3.49 29.70
N PHE A 191 -11.34 2.43 30.45
CA PHE A 191 -9.95 2.12 30.82
C PHE A 191 -9.02 1.90 29.62
N ARG A 192 -9.54 1.40 28.48
CA ARG A 192 -8.75 1.24 27.24
C ARG A 192 -8.48 2.56 26.55
N ILE A 193 -9.42 3.49 26.63
CA ILE A 193 -9.28 4.84 26.10
C ILE A 193 -8.29 5.63 26.95
N ASP A 194 -8.36 5.48 28.28
CA ASP A 194 -7.45 6.15 29.21
C ASP A 194 -6.03 5.61 29.06
N TRP A 195 -5.86 4.29 28.97
CA TRP A 195 -4.56 3.67 28.67
C TRP A 195 -3.94 4.17 27.37
N LEU A 196 -4.76 4.38 26.32
CA LEU A 196 -4.29 4.92 25.05
C LEU A 196 -3.79 6.35 25.18
N SER A 197 -4.43 7.18 26.03
CA SER A 197 -4.01 8.56 26.27
C SER A 197 -2.77 8.68 27.17
N GLU A 198 -2.46 7.64 27.96
CA GLU A 198 -1.31 7.61 28.87
C GLU A 198 -0.09 6.89 28.25
N THR A 199 -0.20 6.42 27.00
CA THR A 199 0.89 5.71 26.34
C THR A 199 2.00 6.68 25.95
N GLU A 200 3.11 6.67 26.70
CA GLU A 200 4.35 7.37 26.35
C GLU A 200 5.15 6.55 25.34
N ILE A 201 5.65 7.20 24.28
CA ILE A 201 6.58 6.57 23.35
C ILE A 201 7.99 6.82 23.85
N GLU A 202 8.67 5.74 24.27
CA GLU A 202 10.08 5.79 24.65
C GLU A 202 10.94 6.27 23.47
N LYS A 203 11.51 7.46 23.58
CA LYS A 203 12.42 8.00 22.56
C LYS A 203 13.73 7.21 22.60
N LEU A 204 13.94 6.38 21.59
CA LEU A 204 15.25 5.73 21.40
C LEU A 204 16.34 6.82 21.28
N PRO A 205 17.46 6.70 22.02
CA PRO A 205 18.54 7.68 21.96
C PRO A 205 19.12 7.71 20.55
N VAL A 206 19.13 8.88 19.91
CA VAL A 206 19.78 9.12 18.63
C VAL A 206 21.27 8.96 18.85
N SER A 207 21.85 7.85 18.44
CA SER A 207 23.30 7.63 18.39
C SER A 207 23.87 8.59 17.36
N ARG A 208 24.56 9.64 17.83
CA ARG A 208 25.36 10.49 16.95
C ARG A 208 26.60 9.70 16.53
N PRO A 209 26.91 9.60 15.22
CA PRO A 209 28.20 9.06 14.80
C PRO A 209 29.29 10.00 15.28
N SER A 210 30.25 9.48 16.02
CA SER A 210 31.52 10.16 16.34
C SER A 210 32.36 10.19 15.06
N PHE A 211 32.78 11.37 14.65
CA PHE A 211 33.81 11.56 13.63
C PHE A 211 35.19 11.24 14.21
#